data_f37ce95ab71a02c2a7d92cf719ef9081
#
_entry.id   f37ce95ab71a02c2a7d92cf719ef9081
#
_cell.length_a   1.000
_cell.length_b   1.000
_cell.length_c   1.000
_cell.angle_alpha   90.00
_cell.angle_beta   90.00
_cell.angle_gamma   90.00
#
_symmetry.space_group_name_H-M   'P 1'
#
loop_
_entity.id
_entity.type
_entity.pdbx_description
1 polymer ?
#
loop_
_entity_poly.entity_id
_entity_poly.type
_entity_poly.pdbx_seq_one_letter_code
_entity_poly.pdbx_strand_id
1 'polypeptide(L)'
;LFAADLVLVVTEPGVWAVDGVGRMLQTIERIRQRRPDGGPEVAGIVVNRLGRTRDARYWSDRLSEAYPGSCLPAVHLRTAISEAAAQSLPVHVLGARPGAAEAAAEFDVLLAQVLGENGGMIGLVGDGGW
;
A
#
# COMPACT_ATOMS: atom_id res chain seq x y z
N LEU A 1 6.64 -10.73 8.58
CA LEU A 1 5.56 -10.25 9.46
C LEU A 1 5.90 -10.38 10.93
N PHE A 2 6.45 -11.52 11.33
CA PHE A 2 6.71 -11.77 12.76
C PHE A 2 7.73 -10.81 13.36
N ALA A 3 8.67 -10.29 12.57
CA ALA A 3 9.71 -9.38 13.04
C ALA A 3 9.34 -7.89 12.85
N ALA A 4 8.24 -7.58 12.17
CA ALA A 4 7.85 -6.20 11.91
C ALA A 4 7.10 -5.59 13.09
N ASP A 5 7.27 -4.27 13.29
CA ASP A 5 6.48 -3.49 14.26
C ASP A 5 5.19 -2.97 13.63
N LEU A 6 5.25 -2.61 12.36
CA LEU A 6 4.12 -2.12 11.57
C LEU A 6 4.02 -2.90 10.27
N VAL A 7 2.80 -3.05 9.77
CA VAL A 7 2.51 -3.69 8.50
C VAL A 7 1.70 -2.74 7.64
N LEU A 8 2.14 -2.57 6.40
CA LEU A 8 1.41 -1.85 5.37
C LEU A 8 0.82 -2.87 4.41
N VAL A 9 -0.50 -2.92 4.31
CA VAL A 9 -1.19 -3.83 3.40
C VAL A 9 -1.34 -3.15 2.05
N VAL A 10 -0.79 -3.77 1.00
CA VAL A 10 -0.82 -3.22 -0.36
C VAL A 10 -1.70 -4.10 -1.23
N THR A 11 -2.64 -3.48 -1.93
CA THR A 11 -3.54 -4.16 -2.86
C THR A 11 -3.66 -3.39 -4.17
N GLU A 12 -4.03 -4.06 -5.23
CA GLU A 12 -4.42 -3.44 -6.50
C GLU A 12 -5.96 -3.36 -6.58
N PRO A 13 -6.53 -2.35 -7.30
CA PRO A 13 -7.97 -2.28 -7.44
C PRO A 13 -8.48 -3.44 -8.31
N GLY A 14 -9.47 -4.16 -7.81
CA GLY A 14 -10.04 -5.28 -8.54
C GLY A 14 -11.08 -6.02 -7.71
N VAL A 15 -11.76 -6.97 -8.35
CA VAL A 15 -12.86 -7.72 -7.73
C VAL A 15 -12.43 -8.50 -6.49
N TRP A 16 -11.16 -8.90 -6.41
CA TRP A 16 -10.64 -9.68 -5.28
C TRP A 16 -10.00 -8.83 -4.19
N ALA A 17 -9.95 -7.50 -4.37
CA ALA A 17 -9.24 -6.61 -3.45
C ALA A 17 -9.77 -6.69 -2.01
N VAL A 18 -11.09 -6.60 -1.83
CA VAL A 18 -11.70 -6.62 -0.50
C VAL A 18 -11.45 -7.95 0.20
N ASP A 19 -11.64 -9.07 -0.51
CA ASP A 19 -11.40 -10.40 0.05
C ASP A 19 -9.91 -10.62 0.35
N GLY A 20 -9.03 -10.21 -0.55
CA GLY A 20 -7.58 -10.35 -0.36
C GLY A 20 -7.10 -9.58 0.86
N VAL A 21 -7.54 -8.35 1.02
CA VAL A 21 -7.22 -7.54 2.20
C VAL A 21 -7.76 -8.20 3.48
N GLY A 22 -8.98 -8.69 3.44
CA GLY A 22 -9.57 -9.39 4.58
C GLY A 22 -8.75 -10.60 5.03
N ARG A 23 -8.27 -11.40 4.09
CA ARG A 23 -7.42 -12.56 4.38
C ARG A 23 -6.07 -12.14 4.97
N MET A 24 -5.47 -11.07 4.45
CA MET A 24 -4.22 -10.54 4.99
C MET A 24 -4.40 -10.05 6.42
N LEU A 25 -5.47 -9.34 6.71
CA LEU A 25 -5.77 -8.87 8.06
C LEU A 25 -5.98 -10.02 9.04
N GLN A 26 -6.63 -11.10 8.61
CA GLN A 26 -6.79 -12.30 9.42
C GLN A 26 -5.44 -12.96 9.73
N THR A 27 -4.55 -13.04 8.74
CA THR A 27 -3.21 -13.59 8.92
C THR A 27 -2.42 -12.75 9.93
N ILE A 28 -2.50 -11.43 9.82
CA ILE A 28 -1.84 -10.51 10.74
C ILE A 28 -2.36 -10.71 12.17
N GLU A 29 -3.67 -10.86 12.33
CA GLU A 29 -4.28 -11.07 13.65
C GLU A 29 -3.80 -12.37 14.29
N ARG A 30 -3.66 -13.44 13.52
CA ARG A 30 -3.10 -14.70 14.02
C ARG A 30 -1.67 -14.54 14.52
N ILE A 31 -0.86 -13.75 13.82
CA ILE A 31 0.52 -13.46 14.23
C ILE A 31 0.52 -12.63 15.51
N ARG A 32 -0.35 -11.63 15.60
CA ARG A 32 -0.48 -10.79 16.79
C ARG A 32 -0.80 -11.61 18.04
N GLN A 33 -1.65 -12.62 17.90
CA GLN A 33 -1.99 -13.50 19.01
C GLN A 33 -0.80 -14.34 19.50
N ARG A 34 0.19 -14.58 18.65
CA ARG A 34 1.38 -15.37 18.98
C ARG A 34 2.55 -14.54 19.49
N ARG A 35 2.52 -13.23 19.27
CA ARG A 35 3.60 -12.35 19.72
C ARG A 35 3.34 -11.85 21.13
N PRO A 36 4.37 -11.85 22.00
CA PRO A 36 4.21 -11.38 23.39
C PRO A 36 3.80 -9.90 23.49
N ASP A 37 4.23 -9.08 22.53
CA ASP A 37 3.93 -7.64 22.51
C ASP A 37 2.60 -7.28 21.81
N GLY A 38 1.90 -8.27 21.27
CA GLY A 38 0.63 -8.04 20.56
C GLY A 38 0.76 -7.44 19.17
N GLY A 39 1.98 -7.26 18.68
CA GLY A 39 2.19 -6.75 17.32
C GLY A 39 2.21 -7.83 16.24
N PRO A 40 2.40 -7.48 14.97
CA PRO A 40 2.53 -6.11 14.46
C PRO A 40 1.20 -5.36 14.38
N GLU A 41 1.27 -4.04 14.36
CA GLU A 41 0.09 -3.21 14.11
C GLU A 41 -0.03 -2.92 12.62
N VAL A 42 -1.27 -2.75 12.15
CA VAL A 42 -1.54 -2.39 10.74
C VAL A 42 -1.48 -0.88 10.61
N ALA A 43 -0.50 -0.38 9.85
CA ALA A 43 -0.35 1.05 9.58
C ALA A 43 -1.46 1.57 8.65
N GLY A 44 -1.92 0.73 7.73
CA GLY A 44 -3.00 1.08 6.83
C GLY A 44 -3.02 0.20 5.59
N ILE A 45 -3.95 0.52 4.71
CA ILE A 45 -4.16 -0.18 3.45
C ILE A 45 -3.88 0.80 2.31
N VAL A 46 -3.04 0.42 1.36
CA VAL A 46 -2.68 1.23 0.20
C VAL A 46 -3.18 0.55 -1.06
N VAL A 47 -3.93 1.29 -1.86
CA VAL A 47 -4.27 0.87 -3.21
C VAL A 47 -3.13 1.30 -4.13
N ASN A 48 -2.44 0.32 -4.70
CA ASN A 48 -1.35 0.54 -5.64
C ASN A 48 -1.85 0.36 -7.07
N ARG A 49 -1.20 0.99 -8.03
CA ARG A 49 -1.53 0.91 -9.45
C ARG A 49 -2.97 1.31 -9.75
N LEU A 50 -3.45 2.35 -9.07
CA LEU A 50 -4.81 2.86 -9.30
C LEU A 50 -4.90 3.52 -10.67
N GLY A 51 -5.62 2.89 -11.59
CA GLY A 51 -5.90 3.41 -12.91
C GLY A 51 -7.04 4.43 -12.91
N ARG A 52 -7.32 5.01 -14.09
CA ARG A 52 -8.35 6.04 -14.26
C ARG A 52 -9.70 5.47 -14.71
N THR A 53 -9.83 4.16 -14.77
CA THR A 53 -11.08 3.53 -15.21
C THR A 53 -12.14 3.62 -14.11
N ARG A 54 -13.41 3.53 -14.53
CA ARG A 54 -14.53 3.45 -13.59
C ARG A 54 -14.44 2.21 -12.71
N ASP A 55 -13.99 1.12 -13.29
CA ASP A 55 -13.82 -0.15 -12.56
C ASP A 55 -12.79 -0.02 -11.44
N ALA A 56 -11.63 0.56 -11.74
CA ALA A 56 -10.59 0.79 -10.73
C ALA A 56 -11.11 1.68 -9.59
N ARG A 57 -11.82 2.76 -9.93
CA ARG A 57 -12.41 3.66 -8.95
C ARG A 57 -13.46 2.96 -8.09
N TYR A 58 -14.33 2.17 -8.74
CA TYR A 58 -15.35 1.40 -8.05
C TYR A 58 -14.76 0.50 -6.97
N TRP A 59 -13.74 -0.30 -7.32
CA TRP A 59 -13.13 -1.22 -6.35
C TRP A 59 -12.33 -0.50 -5.26
N SER A 60 -11.70 0.61 -5.60
CA SER A 60 -11.02 1.46 -4.60
C SER A 60 -12.02 2.03 -3.60
N ASP A 61 -13.17 2.52 -4.07
CA ASP A 61 -14.23 3.05 -3.22
C ASP A 61 -14.84 1.94 -2.34
N ARG A 62 -15.04 0.75 -2.89
CA ARG A 62 -15.54 -0.40 -2.13
C ARG A 62 -14.58 -0.78 -1.00
N LEU A 63 -13.29 -0.72 -1.26
CA LEU A 63 -12.29 -0.99 -0.24
C LEU A 63 -12.34 0.04 0.88
N SER A 64 -12.48 1.32 0.54
CA SER A 64 -12.62 2.39 1.53
C SER A 64 -13.89 2.26 2.36
N GLU A 65 -14.97 1.80 1.77
CA GLU A 65 -16.24 1.53 2.48
C GLU A 65 -16.11 0.34 3.42
N ALA A 66 -15.40 -0.71 3.01
CA ALA A 66 -15.22 -1.91 3.82
C ALA A 66 -14.29 -1.66 5.02
N TYR A 67 -13.31 -0.78 4.88
CA TYR A 67 -12.33 -0.47 5.91
C TYR A 67 -12.22 1.03 6.14
N PRO A 68 -13.25 1.67 6.73
CA PRO A 68 -13.26 3.13 6.92
C PRO A 68 -12.10 3.57 7.82
N GLY A 69 -11.42 4.64 7.41
CA GLY A 69 -10.32 5.20 8.18
C GLY A 69 -9.01 4.42 8.12
N SER A 70 -9.00 3.25 7.47
CA SER A 70 -7.79 2.44 7.35
C SER A 70 -7.07 2.62 6.03
N CYS A 71 -7.72 3.19 5.01
CA CYS A 71 -7.12 3.39 3.71
C CYS A 71 -6.25 4.64 3.69
N LEU A 72 -5.00 4.46 3.26
CA LEU A 72 -4.02 5.54 3.06
C LEU A 72 -4.13 6.09 1.64
N PRO A 73 -3.47 7.22 1.32
CA PRO A 73 -3.48 7.75 -0.03
C PRO A 73 -3.01 6.73 -1.06
N ALA A 74 -3.74 6.61 -2.16
CA ALA A 74 -3.44 5.64 -3.22
C ALA A 74 -2.21 6.05 -4.03
N VAL A 75 -1.56 5.06 -4.64
CA VAL A 75 -0.51 5.26 -5.63
C VAL A 75 -1.11 4.98 -7.01
N HIS A 76 -1.08 5.96 -7.88
CA HIS A 76 -1.70 5.85 -9.21
C HIS A 76 -0.79 5.11 -10.19
N LEU A 77 -1.42 4.41 -11.13
CA LEU A 77 -0.72 3.75 -12.22
C LEU A 77 -0.14 4.80 -13.16
N ARG A 78 1.19 4.82 -13.31
CA ARG A 78 1.90 5.79 -14.15
C ARG A 78 3.02 5.12 -14.92
N THR A 79 3.20 5.51 -16.16
CA THR A 79 4.29 5.02 -17.01
C THR A 79 5.65 5.30 -16.37
N ALA A 80 5.83 6.45 -15.70
CA ALA A 80 7.07 6.81 -15.04
C ALA A 80 7.52 5.76 -14.00
N ILE A 81 6.58 5.14 -13.28
CA ILE A 81 6.91 4.09 -12.31
C ILE A 81 7.46 2.86 -13.03
N SER A 82 6.82 2.45 -14.13
CA SER A 82 7.29 1.32 -14.94
C SER A 82 8.66 1.60 -15.55
N GLU A 83 8.89 2.83 -16.02
CA GLU A 83 10.19 3.24 -16.54
C GLU A 83 11.28 3.21 -15.47
N ALA A 84 10.97 3.69 -14.27
CA ALA A 84 11.90 3.64 -13.15
C ALA A 84 12.28 2.20 -12.82
N ALA A 85 11.30 1.31 -12.76
CA ALA A 85 11.53 -0.11 -12.48
C ALA A 85 12.40 -0.76 -13.56
N ALA A 86 12.14 -0.45 -14.84
CA ALA A 86 12.92 -0.99 -15.96
C ALA A 86 14.38 -0.55 -15.92
N GLN A 87 14.66 0.64 -15.40
CA GLN A 87 16.00 1.18 -15.27
C GLN A 87 16.65 0.90 -13.91
N SER A 88 15.93 0.24 -13.02
CA SER A 88 16.36 -0.01 -11.62
C SER A 88 16.71 1.28 -10.88
N LEU A 89 15.92 2.33 -11.11
CA LEU A 89 16.11 3.64 -10.50
C LEU A 89 14.87 4.02 -9.66
N PRO A 90 15.03 4.81 -8.59
CA PRO A 90 13.89 5.41 -7.92
C PRO A 90 13.15 6.36 -8.84
N VAL A 91 11.83 6.42 -8.76
CA VAL A 91 11.03 7.34 -9.58
C VAL A 91 11.43 8.80 -9.35
N HIS A 92 11.95 9.14 -8.18
CA HIS A 92 12.43 10.48 -7.82
C HIS A 92 13.60 10.96 -8.70
N VAL A 93 14.34 10.04 -9.30
CA VAL A 93 15.51 10.35 -10.14
C VAL A 93 15.11 10.66 -11.58
N LEU A 94 13.89 10.31 -12.00
CA LEU A 94 13.46 10.50 -13.40
C LEU A 94 13.20 11.97 -13.77
N GLY A 95 12.97 12.82 -12.79
CA GLY A 95 12.89 14.28 -12.94
C GLY A 95 11.86 14.76 -13.95
N ALA A 96 12.31 15.08 -15.17
CA ALA A 96 11.47 15.70 -16.19
C ALA A 96 10.54 14.73 -16.95
N ARG A 97 10.55 13.44 -16.64
CA ARG A 97 9.66 12.48 -17.29
C ARG A 97 8.20 12.76 -16.94
N PRO A 98 7.25 12.64 -17.89
CA PRO A 98 5.83 12.86 -17.59
C PRO A 98 5.35 11.97 -16.46
N GLY A 99 4.69 12.57 -15.48
CA GLY A 99 4.14 11.86 -14.33
C GLY A 99 5.15 11.48 -13.24
N ALA A 100 6.45 11.68 -13.44
CA ALA A 100 7.47 11.30 -12.46
C ALA A 100 7.37 12.12 -11.18
N ALA A 101 7.18 13.43 -11.27
CA ALA A 101 7.05 14.32 -10.11
C ALA A 101 5.81 13.96 -9.28
N GLU A 102 4.70 13.69 -9.94
CA GLU A 102 3.46 13.30 -9.28
C GLU A 102 3.60 11.95 -8.60
N ALA A 103 4.24 10.97 -9.25
CA ALA A 103 4.51 9.66 -8.65
C ALA A 103 5.41 9.78 -7.43
N ALA A 104 6.49 10.54 -7.53
CA ALA A 104 7.40 10.78 -6.41
C ALA A 104 6.67 11.44 -5.23
N ALA A 105 5.81 12.44 -5.51
CA ALA A 105 5.03 13.10 -4.49
C ALA A 105 4.06 12.15 -3.78
N GLU A 106 3.41 11.24 -4.49
CA GLU A 106 2.52 10.24 -3.89
C GLU A 106 3.28 9.32 -2.92
N PHE A 107 4.46 8.86 -3.31
CA PHE A 107 5.29 8.04 -2.42
C PHE A 107 5.77 8.83 -1.20
N ASP A 108 6.14 10.09 -1.38
CA ASP A 108 6.60 10.95 -0.28
C ASP A 108 5.49 11.19 0.75
N VAL A 109 4.27 11.46 0.28
CA VAL A 109 3.10 11.65 1.15
C VAL A 109 2.80 10.36 1.92
N LEU A 110 2.81 9.23 1.23
CA LEU A 110 2.57 7.93 1.85
C LEU A 110 3.60 7.62 2.93
N LEU A 111 4.88 7.81 2.62
CA LEU A 111 5.97 7.59 3.56
C LEU A 111 5.85 8.48 4.79
N ALA A 112 5.55 9.75 4.58
CA ALA A 112 5.38 10.71 5.68
C ALA A 112 4.24 10.29 6.62
N GLN A 113 3.11 9.84 6.09
CA GLN A 113 2.00 9.37 6.91
C GLN A 113 2.35 8.13 7.71
N VAL A 114 3.00 7.16 7.09
CA VAL A 114 3.37 5.91 7.77
C VAL A 114 4.41 6.16 8.84
N LEU A 115 5.50 6.88 8.53
CA LEU A 115 6.60 7.10 9.47
C LEU A 115 6.29 8.20 10.48
N GLY A 116 5.56 9.24 10.08
CA GLY A 116 5.25 10.36 10.96
C GLY A 116 4.30 9.99 12.08
N GLU A 117 3.38 9.08 11.84
CA GLU A 117 2.39 8.65 12.85
C GLU A 117 2.89 7.51 13.73
N ASN A 118 3.68 6.59 13.17
CA ASN A 118 3.96 5.34 13.83
C ASN A 118 5.42 5.08 14.14
N GLY A 119 6.33 5.34 13.23
CA GLY A 119 7.73 4.98 13.40
C GLY A 119 7.95 3.48 13.58
N GLY A 120 9.18 2.99 13.49
CA GLY A 120 9.49 1.58 13.68
C GLY A 120 9.71 0.81 12.40
N MET A 121 9.83 -0.51 12.50
CA MET A 121 10.08 -1.39 11.36
C MET A 121 8.79 -1.68 10.60
N ILE A 122 8.78 -1.42 9.29
CA ILE A 122 7.63 -1.63 8.42
C ILE A 122 7.81 -2.90 7.61
N GLY A 123 6.81 -3.78 7.66
CA GLY A 123 6.72 -4.94 6.78
C GLY A 123 5.68 -4.70 5.69
N LEU A 124 5.98 -5.12 4.46
CA LEU A 124 5.06 -5.02 3.33
C LEU A 124 4.39 -6.37 3.07
N VAL A 125 3.06 -6.34 2.95
CA VAL A 125 2.27 -7.52 2.63
C VAL A 125 1.33 -7.19 1.47
N GLY A 126 1.40 -8.00 0.42
CA GLY A 126 0.56 -7.84 -0.74
C GLY A 126 -0.50 -8.94 -0.84
N ASP A 127 -1.65 -8.61 -1.42
CA ASP A 127 -2.72 -9.56 -1.69
C ASP A 127 -2.37 -10.55 -2.82
N GLY A 128 -1.39 -10.21 -3.63
CA GLY A 128 -0.89 -11.07 -4.71
C GLY A 128 0.02 -12.21 -4.26
N GLY A 129 0.28 -12.36 -2.99
CA GLY A 129 1.09 -13.43 -2.41
C GLY A 129 2.56 -13.36 -2.84
N TRP A 130 3.39 -12.88 -2.03
CA TRP A 130 4.81 -12.84 -2.34
C TRP A 130 5.56 -13.88 -1.52
#